data_f74f754f53bdd504eefe18e93526f815
#
_entry.id   f74f754f53bdd504eefe18e93526f815
#
_cell.length_a   1.000
_cell.length_b   1.000
_cell.length_c   1.000
_cell.angle_alpha   90.00
_cell.angle_beta   90.00
_cell.angle_gamma   90.00
#
_symmetry.space_group_name_H-M   'P 1'
#
loop_
_entity.id
_entity.type
_entity.pdbx_description
1 polymer ?
#
loop_
_entity_poly.entity_id
_entity_poly.type
_entity_poly.pdbx_seq_one_letter_code
_entity_poly.pdbx_strand_id
1 'polypeptide(L)'
;MGSEMCIRDRYYLNNLYTDVYDEINKTFTENNIVQKDIIRLGTWIGGDRDGNPFVTLKVTEEALKIYSNQIIQIYKEKIINLSESFSISTLYADEPLLLMSKIKEYSNLLNKEFRHYTKINFDEPFRIFLSLVFHRLDNFQKNKKGYNSFSEFQDDLNLFEKEVNKCFKNNSSSLDLRRFIDYVNQFKFHGVEMDIRENADVLRFNEDFKKEYSEFSALIKRIPEWKKIYGDTVISSIILSMTKNEKDILNLFKFCKKLIKNKSDIPMLVPLFEEIDDLERSHIIISNLFANKDYKKHLTNFNNNQEIMLGYSDSNKDGGIVTSQWSVYKSQIALFSTGQKHNIDISFFHGRGGTISRGGGPTYNSILSQPKGTIKNELRYTEQGEVISDKYSTTSLATENLKLGLFAFFKANKTKNREIKYEHNFLDELSKLSSKKYRSLIEDKNLIYYFESVTPVNLLSVLNIGSRPSKRSKISSVKNYRAIPWVFGWAQTRQTITGWYGSGTALEELINKFGINKVRKIYNSSSFFQNLLSSIEMTLAKTDLNISRFYAENLVEKEMSYLYENIVEESLKVESAIKRITLSKELLDSNKILKNTLAIRDTYLDPLSLIQV
;
A
#
# COMPACT_ATOMS: atom_id res chain seq x y z
N MET A 1 8.70 19.18 -10.18
CA MET A 1 9.40 17.91 -10.45
C MET A 1 8.37 16.78 -10.46
N GLY A 2 7.86 16.42 -11.61
CA GLY A 2 7.17 15.15 -11.72
C GLY A 2 8.24 14.06 -11.80
N SER A 3 8.48 13.30 -10.74
CA SER A 3 9.28 12.10 -10.87
C SER A 3 8.60 11.20 -11.91
N GLU A 4 9.37 10.44 -12.67
CA GLU A 4 8.85 9.48 -13.65
C GLU A 4 7.83 8.50 -13.00
N MET A 5 7.98 8.20 -11.72
CA MET A 5 7.02 7.47 -10.90
C MET A 5 5.66 8.18 -10.82
N CYS A 6 5.62 9.49 -10.56
CA CYS A 6 4.36 10.26 -10.49
C CYS A 6 3.62 10.31 -11.83
N ILE A 7 4.33 10.27 -12.95
CA ILE A 7 3.73 10.22 -14.30
C ILE A 7 3.12 8.85 -14.55
N ARG A 8 3.83 7.76 -14.22
CA ARG A 8 3.34 6.39 -14.34
C ARG A 8 2.12 6.13 -13.46
N ASP A 9 2.17 6.54 -12.20
CA ASP A 9 1.06 6.33 -11.26
C ASP A 9 -0.21 7.02 -11.77
N ARG A 10 -0.10 8.23 -12.31
CA ARG A 10 -1.24 8.93 -12.92
C ARG A 10 -1.82 8.22 -14.14
N TYR A 11 -0.96 7.63 -14.97
CA TYR A 11 -1.41 6.86 -16.13
C TYR A 11 -2.24 5.64 -15.71
N TYR A 12 -1.74 4.87 -14.74
CA TYR A 12 -2.44 3.67 -14.26
C TYR A 12 -3.69 3.98 -13.45
N LEU A 13 -3.71 5.09 -12.71
CA LEU A 13 -4.90 5.51 -11.98
C LEU A 13 -6.09 5.78 -12.90
N ASN A 14 -5.90 6.38 -14.06
CA ASN A 14 -6.99 6.57 -15.03
C ASN A 14 -7.64 5.25 -15.40
N ASN A 15 -6.83 4.24 -15.71
CA ASN A 15 -7.33 2.90 -16.05
C ASN A 15 -8.07 2.24 -14.85
N LEU A 16 -7.54 2.42 -13.63
CA LEU A 16 -8.18 1.92 -12.41
C LEU A 16 -9.51 2.62 -12.10
N TYR A 17 -9.63 3.92 -12.38
CA TYR A 17 -10.86 4.68 -12.18
C TYR A 17 -11.96 4.33 -13.18
N THR A 18 -11.63 3.87 -14.36
CA THR A 18 -12.58 3.63 -15.45
C THR A 18 -12.83 2.13 -15.65
N ASP A 19 -12.18 1.55 -16.63
CA ASP A 19 -12.48 0.20 -17.12
C ASP A 19 -12.30 -0.89 -16.06
N VAL A 20 -11.28 -0.76 -15.21
CA VAL A 20 -11.01 -1.76 -14.15
C VAL A 20 -12.10 -1.72 -13.07
N TYR A 21 -12.49 -0.52 -12.64
CA TYR A 21 -13.56 -0.34 -11.66
C TYR A 21 -14.90 -0.87 -12.20
N ASP A 22 -15.23 -0.52 -13.43
CA ASP A 22 -16.47 -0.94 -14.08
C ASP A 22 -16.51 -2.48 -14.27
N GLU A 23 -15.40 -3.11 -14.67
CA GLU A 23 -15.31 -4.57 -14.84
C GLU A 23 -15.41 -5.33 -13.49
N ILE A 24 -14.82 -4.79 -12.43
CA ILE A 24 -14.95 -5.36 -11.10
C ILE A 24 -16.39 -5.26 -10.60
N ASN A 25 -17.03 -4.11 -10.70
CA ASN A 25 -18.42 -3.91 -10.29
C ASN A 25 -19.38 -4.80 -11.09
N LYS A 26 -19.16 -4.98 -12.38
CA LYS A 26 -19.91 -5.92 -13.21
C LYS A 26 -19.80 -7.33 -12.66
N THR A 27 -18.60 -7.80 -12.34
CA THR A 27 -18.35 -9.11 -11.75
C THR A 27 -19.12 -9.31 -10.43
N PHE A 28 -19.19 -8.29 -9.58
CA PHE A 28 -19.95 -8.35 -8.33
C PHE A 28 -21.45 -8.37 -8.56
N THR A 29 -21.94 -7.54 -9.46
CA THR A 29 -23.38 -7.49 -9.82
C THR A 29 -23.85 -8.83 -10.40
N GLU A 30 -23.09 -9.43 -11.30
CA GLU A 30 -23.39 -10.75 -11.90
C GLU A 30 -23.43 -11.88 -10.86
N ASN A 31 -22.71 -11.74 -9.75
CA ASN A 31 -22.70 -12.69 -8.65
C ASN A 31 -23.65 -12.32 -7.49
N ASN A 32 -24.56 -11.35 -7.69
CA ASN A 32 -25.50 -10.85 -6.68
C ASN A 32 -24.83 -10.36 -5.38
N ILE A 33 -23.61 -9.83 -5.47
CA ILE A 33 -22.91 -9.25 -4.34
C ILE A 33 -23.18 -7.75 -4.34
N VAL A 34 -24.04 -7.30 -3.43
CA VAL A 34 -24.35 -5.89 -3.24
C VAL A 34 -23.43 -5.37 -2.12
N GLN A 35 -22.27 -4.87 -2.48
CA GLN A 35 -21.35 -4.24 -1.53
C GLN A 35 -20.84 -2.93 -2.11
N LYS A 36 -20.90 -1.85 -1.31
CA LYS A 36 -20.31 -0.55 -1.64
C LYS A 36 -18.86 -0.52 -1.17
N ASP A 37 -18.05 0.30 -1.82
CA ASP A 37 -16.66 0.59 -1.41
C ASP A 37 -15.74 -0.65 -1.29
N ILE A 38 -15.84 -1.57 -2.27
CA ILE A 38 -15.09 -2.84 -2.25
C ILE A 38 -13.58 -2.61 -2.40
N ILE A 39 -13.18 -1.63 -3.22
CA ILE A 39 -11.78 -1.29 -3.49
C ILE A 39 -11.59 0.20 -3.24
N ARG A 40 -10.71 0.55 -2.31
CA ARG A 40 -10.25 1.92 -2.10
C ARG A 40 -8.82 2.07 -2.57
N LEU A 41 -8.54 3.16 -3.25
CA LEU A 41 -7.21 3.48 -3.75
C LEU A 41 -6.55 4.49 -2.81
N GLY A 42 -5.34 4.16 -2.35
CA GLY A 42 -4.52 5.02 -1.52
C GLY A 42 -3.26 5.51 -2.24
N THR A 43 -2.69 6.63 -1.78
CA THR A 43 -1.41 7.15 -2.30
C THR A 43 -0.54 7.71 -1.19
N TRP A 44 0.78 7.58 -1.39
CA TRP A 44 1.80 8.25 -0.57
C TRP A 44 2.49 9.40 -1.31
N ILE A 45 2.18 9.58 -2.61
CA ILE A 45 2.77 10.66 -3.42
C ILE A 45 2.27 12.01 -2.90
N GLY A 46 3.21 12.84 -2.46
CA GLY A 46 2.92 14.11 -1.81
C GLY A 46 2.60 14.00 -0.31
N GLY A 47 2.51 12.78 0.25
CA GLY A 47 2.21 12.52 1.67
C GLY A 47 3.36 11.91 2.47
N ASP A 48 4.33 11.25 1.81
CA ASP A 48 5.45 10.59 2.49
C ASP A 48 6.58 11.57 2.82
N ARG A 49 6.57 12.06 4.05
CA ARG A 49 7.53 13.05 4.57
C ARG A 49 8.68 12.42 5.36
N ASP A 50 8.57 11.14 5.75
CA ASP A 50 9.53 10.45 6.60
C ASP A 50 10.95 10.44 5.98
N GLY A 51 11.80 11.34 6.47
CA GLY A 51 13.16 11.56 5.97
C GLY A 51 13.24 12.03 4.51
N ASN A 52 12.19 12.68 4.00
CA ASN A 52 12.13 13.26 2.67
C ASN A 52 11.87 14.78 2.74
N PRO A 53 12.93 15.61 2.70
CA PRO A 53 12.80 17.06 2.83
C PRO A 53 12.13 17.73 1.62
N PHE A 54 11.91 17.00 0.52
CA PHE A 54 11.30 17.53 -0.70
C PHE A 54 9.77 17.48 -0.68
N VAL A 55 9.17 16.72 0.24
CA VAL A 55 7.71 16.69 0.42
C VAL A 55 7.30 17.82 1.36
N THR A 56 7.10 19.00 0.79
CA THR A 56 6.63 20.21 1.47
C THR A 56 5.11 20.31 1.42
N LEU A 57 4.51 21.22 2.20
CA LEU A 57 3.08 21.52 2.13
C LEU A 57 2.62 21.82 0.69
N LYS A 58 3.42 22.62 -0.04
CA LYS A 58 3.13 22.96 -1.44
C LYS A 58 3.05 21.72 -2.34
N VAL A 59 3.96 20.77 -2.18
CA VAL A 59 3.98 19.52 -2.94
C VAL A 59 2.74 18.66 -2.62
N THR A 60 2.33 18.63 -1.35
CA THR A 60 1.09 17.94 -0.94
C THR A 60 -0.14 18.56 -1.62
N GLU A 61 -0.27 19.89 -1.60
CA GLU A 61 -1.38 20.60 -2.24
C GLU A 61 -1.39 20.41 -3.77
N GLU A 62 -0.23 20.42 -4.41
CA GLU A 62 -0.11 20.14 -5.85
C GLU A 62 -0.52 18.70 -6.18
N ALA A 63 -0.14 17.72 -5.37
CA ALA A 63 -0.54 16.33 -5.55
C ALA A 63 -2.06 16.15 -5.42
N LEU A 64 -2.68 16.70 -4.36
CA LEU A 64 -4.13 16.68 -4.18
C LEU A 64 -4.88 17.31 -5.36
N LYS A 65 -4.40 18.45 -5.87
CA LYS A 65 -4.98 19.12 -7.02
C LYS A 65 -4.87 18.30 -8.31
N ILE A 66 -3.75 17.61 -8.52
CA ILE A 66 -3.55 16.75 -9.69
C ILE A 66 -4.54 15.59 -9.68
N TYR A 67 -4.68 14.87 -8.56
CA TYR A 67 -5.63 13.76 -8.44
C TYR A 67 -7.07 14.23 -8.57
N SER A 68 -7.41 15.35 -7.94
CA SER A 68 -8.73 15.97 -8.07
C SER A 68 -9.08 16.34 -9.52
N ASN A 69 -8.16 16.96 -10.24
CA ASN A 69 -8.37 17.29 -11.64
C ASN A 69 -8.60 16.05 -12.51
N GLN A 70 -7.91 14.97 -12.20
CA GLN A 70 -8.00 13.70 -12.93
C GLN A 70 -9.40 13.08 -12.78
N ILE A 71 -9.88 12.94 -11.55
CA ILE A 71 -11.19 12.32 -11.29
C ILE A 71 -12.34 13.21 -11.78
N ILE A 72 -12.23 14.53 -11.62
CA ILE A 72 -13.25 15.47 -12.10
C ILE A 72 -13.34 15.45 -13.63
N GLN A 73 -12.24 15.25 -14.34
CA GLN A 73 -12.29 15.08 -15.79
C GLN A 73 -13.15 13.86 -16.18
N ILE A 74 -13.00 12.75 -15.47
CA ILE A 74 -13.83 11.55 -15.68
C ILE A 74 -15.31 11.84 -15.33
N TYR A 75 -15.59 12.58 -14.26
CA TYR A 75 -16.96 12.99 -13.94
C TYR A 75 -17.59 13.81 -15.05
N LYS A 76 -16.85 14.74 -15.64
CA LYS A 76 -17.32 15.56 -16.75
C LYS A 76 -17.69 14.70 -17.96
N GLU A 77 -16.88 13.70 -18.30
CA GLU A 77 -17.18 12.77 -19.40
C GLU A 77 -18.43 11.91 -19.11
N LYS A 78 -18.56 11.38 -17.90
CA LYS A 78 -19.75 10.63 -17.47
C LYS A 78 -21.02 11.51 -17.45
N ILE A 79 -20.92 12.79 -17.06
CA ILE A 79 -22.03 13.75 -17.07
C ILE A 79 -22.49 14.06 -18.50
N ILE A 80 -21.58 14.14 -19.46
CA ILE A 80 -21.95 14.32 -20.88
C ILE A 80 -22.82 13.13 -21.33
N ASN A 81 -22.39 11.91 -21.08
CA ASN A 81 -23.14 10.70 -21.44
C ASN A 81 -24.52 10.65 -20.74
N LEU A 82 -24.56 11.02 -19.43
CA LEU A 82 -25.84 11.14 -18.72
C LEU A 82 -26.73 12.22 -19.30
N SER A 83 -26.19 13.38 -19.73
CA SER A 83 -26.97 14.45 -20.32
C SER A 83 -27.64 14.03 -21.64
N GLU A 84 -27.00 13.12 -22.39
CA GLU A 84 -27.61 12.52 -23.58
C GLU A 84 -28.74 11.55 -23.22
N SER A 85 -28.53 10.72 -22.19
CA SER A 85 -29.53 9.76 -21.71
C SER A 85 -30.77 10.44 -21.08
N PHE A 86 -30.59 11.62 -20.51
CA PHE A 86 -31.66 12.43 -19.92
C PHE A 86 -32.11 13.60 -20.80
N SER A 87 -31.95 13.49 -22.12
CA SER A 87 -32.53 14.42 -23.12
C SER A 87 -34.02 14.10 -23.28
N ILE A 88 -34.81 14.53 -22.31
CA ILE A 88 -36.23 14.24 -22.22
C ILE A 88 -37.00 15.56 -22.04
N SER A 89 -37.93 15.81 -22.97
CA SER A 89 -38.81 16.96 -22.94
C SER A 89 -39.85 16.86 -21.81
N THR A 90 -40.19 17.96 -21.20
CA THR A 90 -41.30 18.09 -20.24
C THR A 90 -42.68 17.72 -20.83
N LEU A 91 -42.77 17.58 -22.15
CA LEU A 91 -43.98 17.04 -22.80
C LEU A 91 -44.22 15.56 -22.52
N TYR A 92 -43.16 14.82 -22.15
CA TYR A 92 -43.18 13.36 -21.93
C TYR A 92 -42.90 12.95 -20.49
N ALA A 93 -42.65 13.90 -19.58
CA ALA A 93 -42.36 13.67 -18.19
C ALA A 93 -42.99 14.76 -17.31
N ASP A 94 -43.25 14.44 -16.04
CA ASP A 94 -43.65 15.43 -15.05
C ASP A 94 -42.55 16.49 -14.87
N GLU A 95 -42.99 17.75 -14.63
CA GLU A 95 -42.05 18.86 -14.42
C GLU A 95 -41.22 18.65 -13.12
N PRO A 96 -39.87 18.67 -13.21
CA PRO A 96 -38.99 18.56 -12.05
C PRO A 96 -38.85 19.93 -11.37
N LEU A 97 -39.83 20.34 -10.59
CA LEU A 97 -39.95 21.70 -10.03
C LEU A 97 -38.74 22.12 -9.18
N LEU A 98 -38.18 21.22 -8.37
CA LEU A 98 -37.00 21.52 -7.56
C LEU A 98 -35.76 21.71 -8.44
N LEU A 99 -35.64 20.93 -9.49
CA LEU A 99 -34.53 21.04 -10.44
C LEU A 99 -34.62 22.37 -11.22
N MET A 100 -35.81 22.75 -11.67
CA MET A 100 -36.03 24.03 -12.33
C MET A 100 -35.71 25.24 -11.43
N SER A 101 -36.06 25.16 -10.16
CA SER A 101 -35.66 26.17 -9.16
C SER A 101 -34.13 26.26 -9.03
N LYS A 102 -33.43 25.13 -9.01
CA LYS A 102 -31.98 25.07 -8.92
C LYS A 102 -31.28 25.58 -10.20
N ILE A 103 -31.81 25.25 -11.35
CA ILE A 103 -31.39 25.81 -12.66
C ILE A 103 -31.44 27.34 -12.64
N LYS A 104 -32.54 27.92 -12.13
CA LYS A 104 -32.70 29.36 -12.01
C LYS A 104 -31.71 29.99 -11.03
N GLU A 105 -31.40 29.31 -9.91
CA GLU A 105 -30.34 29.73 -8.97
C GLU A 105 -29.00 29.82 -9.69
N TYR A 106 -28.67 28.84 -10.55
CA TYR A 106 -27.42 28.81 -11.31
C TYR A 106 -27.29 29.90 -12.38
N SER A 107 -28.39 30.54 -12.78
CA SER A 107 -28.34 31.70 -13.68
C SER A 107 -27.45 32.84 -13.16
N ASN A 108 -27.36 32.99 -11.83
CA ASN A 108 -26.53 34.00 -11.18
C ASN A 108 -25.04 33.67 -11.21
N LEU A 109 -24.69 32.37 -11.24
CA LEU A 109 -23.32 31.90 -11.23
C LEU A 109 -22.77 31.69 -12.64
N LEU A 110 -23.59 31.19 -13.56
CA LEU A 110 -23.25 30.73 -14.90
C LEU A 110 -24.15 31.39 -15.95
N ASN A 111 -24.26 32.72 -15.94
CA ASN A 111 -25.24 33.47 -16.74
C ASN A 111 -25.13 33.16 -18.25
N LYS A 112 -23.91 33.10 -18.79
CA LYS A 112 -23.67 32.79 -20.20
C LYS A 112 -24.12 31.40 -20.58
N GLU A 113 -23.69 30.40 -19.79
CA GLU A 113 -23.99 28.99 -19.98
C GLU A 113 -25.48 28.73 -19.76
N PHE A 114 -26.10 29.34 -18.75
CA PHE A 114 -27.51 29.27 -18.47
C PHE A 114 -28.34 29.78 -19.68
N ARG A 115 -28.04 30.97 -20.22
CA ARG A 115 -28.74 31.50 -21.41
C ARG A 115 -28.57 30.63 -22.64
N HIS A 116 -27.39 30.04 -22.80
CA HIS A 116 -27.10 29.15 -23.92
C HIS A 116 -27.97 27.88 -23.84
N TYR A 117 -27.88 27.14 -22.73
CA TYR A 117 -28.56 25.85 -22.58
C TYR A 117 -30.08 25.98 -22.45
N THR A 118 -30.60 27.01 -21.82
CA THR A 118 -32.04 27.26 -21.78
C THR A 118 -32.63 27.66 -23.15
N LYS A 119 -31.79 28.14 -24.07
CA LYS A 119 -32.22 28.44 -25.44
C LYS A 119 -32.24 27.20 -26.32
N ILE A 120 -31.21 26.35 -26.24
CA ILE A 120 -31.07 25.17 -27.12
C ILE A 120 -31.83 23.93 -26.63
N ASN A 121 -32.05 23.81 -25.33
CA ASN A 121 -32.71 22.67 -24.66
C ASN A 121 -33.94 23.18 -23.85
N PHE A 122 -34.71 24.12 -24.37
CA PHE A 122 -35.71 24.92 -23.64
C PHE A 122 -36.74 24.10 -22.85
N ASP A 123 -37.04 22.88 -23.26
CA ASP A 123 -38.00 21.94 -22.66
C ASP A 123 -37.34 20.67 -22.05
N GLU A 124 -35.99 20.63 -21.92
CA GLU A 124 -35.21 19.52 -21.38
C GLU A 124 -34.51 19.89 -20.05
N PRO A 125 -35.23 20.08 -18.94
CA PRO A 125 -34.68 20.59 -17.69
C PRO A 125 -33.58 19.67 -17.08
N PHE A 126 -33.69 18.37 -17.26
CA PHE A 126 -32.69 17.40 -16.79
C PHE A 126 -31.35 17.62 -17.52
N ARG A 127 -31.38 17.78 -18.83
CA ARG A 127 -30.20 18.03 -19.65
C ARG A 127 -29.57 19.39 -19.35
N ILE A 128 -30.40 20.45 -19.19
CA ILE A 128 -29.95 21.80 -18.81
C ILE A 128 -29.18 21.70 -17.47
N PHE A 129 -29.74 21.02 -16.46
CA PHE A 129 -29.13 20.90 -15.16
C PHE A 129 -27.77 20.22 -15.23
N LEU A 130 -27.66 19.06 -15.89
CA LEU A 130 -26.39 18.33 -16.05
C LEU A 130 -25.35 19.17 -16.80
N SER A 131 -25.75 19.95 -17.80
CA SER A 131 -24.88 20.90 -18.51
C SER A 131 -24.34 21.99 -17.58
N LEU A 132 -25.15 22.53 -16.69
CA LEU A 132 -24.70 23.50 -15.68
C LEU A 132 -23.80 22.88 -14.63
N VAL A 133 -24.07 21.65 -14.19
CA VAL A 133 -23.20 20.86 -13.29
C VAL A 133 -21.83 20.64 -13.95
N PHE A 134 -21.78 20.27 -15.23
CA PHE A 134 -20.53 20.16 -15.99
C PHE A 134 -19.71 21.46 -15.92
N HIS A 135 -20.33 22.62 -16.17
CA HIS A 135 -19.62 23.90 -16.12
C HIS A 135 -19.19 24.30 -14.70
N ARG A 136 -19.92 23.90 -13.66
CA ARG A 136 -19.50 24.08 -12.27
C ARG A 136 -18.25 23.27 -11.96
N LEU A 137 -18.15 22.02 -12.42
CA LEU A 137 -16.95 21.19 -12.29
C LEU A 137 -15.78 21.77 -13.09
N ASP A 138 -16.02 22.23 -14.32
CA ASP A 138 -14.98 22.85 -15.15
C ASP A 138 -14.44 24.15 -14.52
N ASN A 139 -15.32 24.96 -13.93
CA ASN A 139 -14.92 26.14 -13.19
C ASN A 139 -14.12 25.81 -11.92
N PHE A 140 -14.48 24.75 -11.21
CA PHE A 140 -13.71 24.29 -10.05
C PHE A 140 -12.27 23.89 -10.46
N GLN A 141 -12.09 23.12 -11.53
CA GLN A 141 -10.77 22.76 -12.06
C GLN A 141 -9.94 23.99 -12.46
N LYS A 142 -10.58 25.03 -13.01
CA LYS A 142 -9.95 26.27 -13.46
C LYS A 142 -9.76 27.31 -12.35
N ASN A 143 -10.05 26.97 -11.09
CA ASN A 143 -10.07 27.89 -9.93
C ASN A 143 -10.97 29.13 -10.17
N LYS A 144 -12.08 28.95 -10.83
CA LYS A 144 -13.13 29.96 -11.03
C LYS A 144 -14.30 29.71 -10.06
N LYS A 145 -15.37 30.50 -10.14
CA LYS A 145 -16.62 30.30 -9.38
C LYS A 145 -17.30 28.99 -9.81
N GLY A 146 -16.92 27.88 -9.20
CA GLY A 146 -17.46 26.54 -9.39
C GLY A 146 -18.09 25.99 -8.11
N TYR A 147 -17.83 24.74 -7.80
CA TYR A 147 -18.14 24.14 -6.49
C TYR A 147 -17.14 24.62 -5.44
N ASN A 148 -17.61 24.87 -4.20
CA ASN A 148 -16.74 25.23 -3.07
C ASN A 148 -16.40 24.00 -2.23
N SER A 149 -17.15 22.92 -2.38
CA SER A 149 -16.95 21.68 -1.63
C SER A 149 -17.51 20.48 -2.40
N PHE A 150 -17.03 19.30 -2.05
CA PHE A 150 -17.59 18.04 -2.55
C PHE A 150 -19.08 17.90 -2.17
N SER A 151 -19.46 18.34 -0.96
CA SER A 151 -20.85 18.25 -0.50
C SER A 151 -21.82 19.00 -1.40
N GLU A 152 -21.44 20.20 -1.91
CA GLU A 152 -22.31 20.92 -2.85
C GLU A 152 -22.58 20.13 -4.13
N PHE A 153 -21.57 19.43 -4.65
CA PHE A 153 -21.74 18.57 -5.83
C PHE A 153 -22.59 17.34 -5.53
N GLN A 154 -22.37 16.74 -4.36
CA GLN A 154 -23.16 15.59 -3.90
C GLN A 154 -24.64 15.98 -3.70
N ASP A 155 -24.91 17.16 -3.15
CA ASP A 155 -26.28 17.68 -3.00
C ASP A 155 -26.98 17.87 -4.35
N ASP A 156 -26.26 18.35 -5.35
CA ASP A 156 -26.78 18.47 -6.72
C ASP A 156 -27.14 17.10 -7.32
N LEU A 157 -26.29 16.11 -7.14
CA LEU A 157 -26.58 14.75 -7.63
C LEU A 157 -27.74 14.09 -6.87
N ASN A 158 -27.83 14.29 -5.56
CA ASN A 158 -28.95 13.80 -4.76
C ASN A 158 -30.27 14.45 -5.16
N LEU A 159 -30.26 15.75 -5.44
CA LEU A 159 -31.40 16.46 -5.96
C LEU A 159 -31.82 15.91 -7.34
N PHE A 160 -30.87 15.72 -8.23
CA PHE A 160 -31.09 15.15 -9.55
C PHE A 160 -31.71 13.74 -9.47
N GLU A 161 -31.13 12.86 -8.67
CA GLU A 161 -31.67 11.51 -8.45
C GLU A 161 -33.10 11.53 -7.90
N LYS A 162 -33.38 12.41 -6.93
CA LYS A 162 -34.71 12.56 -6.35
C LYS A 162 -35.76 12.97 -7.39
N GLU A 163 -35.45 13.94 -8.23
CA GLU A 163 -36.38 14.39 -9.27
C GLU A 163 -36.51 13.35 -10.41
N VAL A 164 -35.43 12.64 -10.78
CA VAL A 164 -35.50 11.52 -11.72
C VAL A 164 -36.42 10.42 -11.22
N ASN A 165 -36.28 10.00 -9.96
CA ASN A 165 -37.11 8.95 -9.37
C ASN A 165 -38.58 9.36 -9.24
N LYS A 166 -38.86 10.65 -9.10
CA LYS A 166 -40.23 11.21 -9.08
C LYS A 166 -40.86 11.21 -10.46
N CYS A 167 -40.12 11.67 -11.48
CA CYS A 167 -40.65 11.90 -12.82
C CYS A 167 -40.64 10.64 -13.70
N PHE A 168 -39.74 9.66 -13.40
CA PHE A 168 -39.57 8.46 -14.20
C PHE A 168 -39.69 7.20 -13.35
N LYS A 169 -40.83 6.56 -13.36
CA LYS A 169 -41.06 5.25 -12.75
C LYS A 169 -40.45 4.15 -13.64
N ASN A 170 -39.41 3.45 -13.16
CA ASN A 170 -38.79 2.28 -13.81
C ASN A 170 -38.03 2.56 -15.14
N ASN A 171 -37.20 3.61 -15.19
CA ASN A 171 -36.38 3.89 -16.38
C ASN A 171 -34.98 3.21 -16.27
N SER A 172 -34.49 2.64 -17.38
CA SER A 172 -33.11 2.11 -17.50
C SER A 172 -32.03 3.14 -17.23
N SER A 173 -32.24 4.40 -17.62
CA SER A 173 -31.34 5.54 -17.38
C SER A 173 -31.14 5.83 -15.88
N SER A 174 -32.05 5.40 -15.01
CA SER A 174 -31.89 5.52 -13.56
C SER A 174 -30.80 4.60 -13.01
N LEU A 175 -30.48 3.51 -13.69
CA LEU A 175 -29.40 2.59 -13.30
C LEU A 175 -28.02 3.22 -13.56
N ASP A 176 -27.84 3.87 -14.69
CA ASP A 176 -26.57 4.54 -15.02
C ASP A 176 -26.33 5.75 -14.10
N LEU A 177 -27.40 6.46 -13.74
CA LEU A 177 -27.32 7.52 -12.74
C LEU A 177 -26.89 6.99 -11.37
N ARG A 178 -27.47 5.88 -10.89
CA ARG A 178 -27.09 5.26 -9.61
C ARG A 178 -25.63 4.80 -9.63
N ARG A 179 -25.20 4.16 -10.72
CA ARG A 179 -23.78 3.77 -10.90
C ARG A 179 -22.87 4.98 -10.85
N PHE A 180 -23.27 6.10 -11.47
CA PHE A 180 -22.50 7.33 -11.41
C PHE A 180 -22.46 7.93 -10.01
N ILE A 181 -23.59 7.96 -9.28
CA ILE A 181 -23.64 8.44 -7.90
C ILE A 181 -22.77 7.54 -6.98
N ASP A 182 -22.85 6.22 -7.10
CA ASP A 182 -22.01 5.29 -6.34
C ASP A 182 -20.52 5.53 -6.67
N TYR A 183 -20.19 5.76 -7.92
CA TYR A 183 -18.85 6.11 -8.37
C TYR A 183 -18.35 7.43 -7.77
N VAL A 184 -19.17 8.47 -7.75
CA VAL A 184 -18.87 9.77 -7.14
C VAL A 184 -18.69 9.64 -5.62
N ASN A 185 -19.51 8.83 -4.95
CA ASN A 185 -19.40 8.58 -3.52
C ASN A 185 -18.08 7.84 -3.19
N GLN A 186 -17.64 6.94 -4.07
CA GLN A 186 -16.39 6.18 -3.92
C GLN A 186 -15.16 7.09 -4.03
N PHE A 187 -15.07 7.89 -5.07
CA PHE A 187 -13.87 8.65 -5.41
C PHE A 187 -13.90 10.12 -4.99
N LYS A 188 -15.07 10.66 -4.67
CA LYS A 188 -15.28 12.05 -4.24
C LYS A 188 -14.57 13.04 -5.17
N PHE A 189 -14.03 14.15 -4.65
CA PHE A 189 -13.19 15.06 -5.43
C PHE A 189 -11.69 14.77 -5.31
N HIS A 190 -11.29 13.84 -4.43
CA HIS A 190 -9.88 13.50 -4.27
C HIS A 190 -9.39 12.40 -5.21
N GLY A 191 -10.27 11.51 -5.69
CA GLY A 191 -9.91 10.36 -6.52
C GLY A 191 -9.19 9.25 -5.75
N VAL A 192 -8.10 9.57 -5.07
CA VAL A 192 -7.33 8.67 -4.19
C VAL A 192 -7.24 9.23 -2.79
N GLU A 193 -7.25 8.36 -1.79
CA GLU A 193 -7.05 8.72 -0.39
C GLU A 193 -5.54 8.88 -0.12
N MET A 194 -5.13 10.03 0.43
CA MET A 194 -3.72 10.27 0.73
C MET A 194 -3.41 9.92 2.18
N ASP A 195 -2.32 9.18 2.41
CA ASP A 195 -1.71 9.05 3.72
C ASP A 195 -0.60 10.07 3.90
N ILE A 196 -0.59 10.70 5.06
CA ILE A 196 0.55 11.49 5.49
C ILE A 196 1.44 10.61 6.37
N ARG A 197 2.71 10.43 5.99
CA ARG A 197 3.68 9.71 6.82
C ARG A 197 4.77 10.65 7.32
N GLU A 198 5.00 10.63 8.64
CA GLU A 198 6.02 11.45 9.30
C GLU A 198 6.80 10.60 10.31
N ASN A 199 8.04 11.01 10.58
CA ASN A 199 8.90 10.39 11.57
C ASN A 199 8.54 10.84 12.99
N ALA A 200 8.45 9.90 13.95
CA ALA A 200 8.14 10.20 15.34
C ALA A 200 9.17 11.16 15.99
N ASP A 201 10.42 11.16 15.52
CA ASP A 201 11.47 12.02 16.03
C ASP A 201 11.19 13.52 15.80
N VAL A 202 10.44 13.87 14.76
CA VAL A 202 10.00 15.25 14.51
C VAL A 202 9.16 15.79 15.68
N LEU A 203 8.40 14.94 16.35
CA LEU A 203 7.59 15.31 17.51
C LEU A 203 8.32 15.09 18.85
N ARG A 204 9.25 14.14 18.93
CA ARG A 204 10.07 13.87 20.13
C ARG A 204 11.12 14.95 20.37
N PHE A 205 11.79 15.37 19.29
CA PHE A 205 12.96 16.26 19.28
C PHE A 205 12.70 17.49 18.41
N ASN A 206 11.56 18.16 18.63
CA ASN A 206 11.10 19.27 17.80
C ASN A 206 12.12 20.43 17.68
N GLU A 207 13.00 20.62 18.68
CA GLU A 207 14.07 21.62 18.64
C GLU A 207 15.15 21.27 17.60
N ASP A 208 15.43 19.98 17.38
CA ASP A 208 16.40 19.50 16.39
C ASP A 208 15.79 19.46 14.98
N PHE A 209 14.47 19.32 14.87
CA PHE A 209 13.70 19.19 13.63
C PHE A 209 12.78 20.40 13.37
N LYS A 210 13.22 21.62 13.68
CA LYS A 210 12.38 22.85 13.61
C LYS A 210 11.68 23.05 12.27
N LYS A 211 12.38 22.81 11.18
CA LYS A 211 11.83 22.99 9.83
C LYS A 211 10.73 21.95 9.54
N GLU A 212 11.03 20.67 9.76
CA GLU A 212 10.11 19.56 9.55
C GLU A 212 8.87 19.70 10.45
N TYR A 213 9.05 20.07 11.72
CA TYR A 213 7.96 20.33 12.66
C TYR A 213 7.07 21.50 12.20
N SER A 214 7.67 22.60 11.71
CA SER A 214 6.92 23.76 11.20
C SER A 214 6.10 23.39 9.96
N GLU A 215 6.71 22.71 9.00
CA GLU A 215 6.05 22.22 7.78
C GLU A 215 4.92 21.24 8.11
N PHE A 216 5.16 20.28 9.02
CA PHE A 216 4.15 19.33 9.46
C PHE A 216 2.99 20.04 10.18
N SER A 217 3.29 21.03 11.03
CA SER A 217 2.28 21.86 11.70
C SER A 217 1.40 22.61 10.68
N ALA A 218 2.01 23.18 9.65
CA ALA A 218 1.28 23.88 8.58
C ALA A 218 0.37 22.93 7.80
N LEU A 219 0.85 21.72 7.49
CA LEU A 219 0.08 20.68 6.80
C LEU A 219 -1.14 20.24 7.62
N ILE A 220 -0.95 19.90 8.91
CA ILE A 220 -2.04 19.47 9.80
C ILE A 220 -3.16 20.53 9.88
N LYS A 221 -2.82 21.80 9.91
CA LYS A 221 -3.83 22.89 9.92
C LYS A 221 -4.67 22.95 8.66
N ARG A 222 -4.17 22.44 7.53
CA ARG A 222 -4.89 22.47 6.24
C ARG A 222 -5.87 21.30 6.06
N ILE A 223 -5.73 20.22 6.83
CA ILE A 223 -6.56 19.01 6.69
C ILE A 223 -8.07 19.31 6.72
N PRO A 224 -8.63 20.10 7.65
CA PRO A 224 -10.07 20.39 7.65
C PRO A 224 -10.56 21.08 6.39
N GLU A 225 -9.77 21.97 5.82
CA GLU A 225 -10.09 22.64 4.56
C GLU A 225 -10.06 21.65 3.38
N TRP A 226 -9.04 20.80 3.29
CA TRP A 226 -8.97 19.79 2.24
C TRP A 226 -10.14 18.79 2.33
N LYS A 227 -10.50 18.36 3.55
CA LYS A 227 -11.68 17.50 3.76
C LYS A 227 -12.97 18.15 3.26
N LYS A 228 -13.14 19.45 3.51
CA LYS A 228 -14.30 20.20 2.99
C LYS A 228 -14.30 20.27 1.46
N ILE A 229 -13.17 20.61 0.86
CA ILE A 229 -13.05 20.82 -0.59
C ILE A 229 -13.18 19.49 -1.34
N TYR A 230 -12.38 18.49 -0.95
CA TYR A 230 -12.20 17.27 -1.74
C TYR A 230 -13.01 16.07 -1.25
N GLY A 231 -13.55 16.13 -0.04
CA GLY A 231 -14.26 15.03 0.64
C GLY A 231 -13.53 14.57 1.90
N ASP A 232 -14.27 14.01 2.84
CA ASP A 232 -13.86 13.69 4.21
C ASP A 232 -12.71 12.67 4.32
N THR A 233 -12.50 11.83 3.31
CA THR A 233 -11.47 10.80 3.25
C THR A 233 -10.21 11.21 2.48
N VAL A 234 -10.10 12.46 2.01
CA VAL A 234 -8.95 12.96 1.23
C VAL A 234 -7.60 12.73 1.93
N ILE A 235 -7.55 12.90 3.25
CA ILE A 235 -6.46 12.45 4.11
C ILE A 235 -7.03 11.36 5.01
N SER A 236 -6.76 10.10 4.65
CA SER A 236 -7.31 8.95 5.34
C SER A 236 -6.60 8.69 6.66
N SER A 237 -5.27 8.79 6.68
CA SER A 237 -4.48 8.52 7.87
C SER A 237 -3.23 9.40 8.00
N ILE A 238 -2.75 9.48 9.24
CA ILE A 238 -1.41 9.98 9.57
C ILE A 238 -0.62 8.81 10.14
N ILE A 239 0.34 8.31 9.37
CA ILE A 239 1.21 7.20 9.73
C ILE A 239 2.44 7.75 10.44
N LEU A 240 2.69 7.28 11.65
CA LEU A 240 3.87 7.67 12.42
C LEU A 240 4.92 6.57 12.36
N SER A 241 5.95 6.78 11.54
CA SER A 241 7.09 5.86 11.46
C SER A 241 7.94 5.91 12.73
N MET A 242 8.74 4.87 12.98
CA MET A 242 9.60 4.75 14.16
C MET A 242 8.82 4.89 15.48
N THR A 243 7.60 4.36 15.54
CA THR A 243 6.80 4.31 16.78
C THR A 243 7.42 3.32 17.77
N LYS A 244 7.92 3.81 18.91
CA LYS A 244 8.61 3.02 19.94
C LYS A 244 7.79 2.80 21.21
N ASN A 245 6.81 3.65 21.47
CA ASN A 245 5.96 3.58 22.65
C ASN A 245 4.62 4.32 22.41
N GLU A 246 3.66 4.15 23.35
CA GLU A 246 2.33 4.76 23.26
C GLU A 246 2.37 6.30 23.29
N LYS A 247 3.41 6.89 23.90
CA LYS A 247 3.53 8.36 24.01
C LYS A 247 3.73 9.00 22.65
N ASP A 248 4.32 8.30 21.69
CA ASP A 248 4.53 8.81 20.34
C ASP A 248 3.19 9.12 19.67
N ILE A 249 2.25 8.17 19.72
CA ILE A 249 0.90 8.37 19.17
C ILE A 249 0.10 9.36 20.01
N LEU A 250 0.21 9.33 21.33
CA LEU A 250 -0.47 10.30 22.18
C LEU A 250 0.04 11.73 21.96
N ASN A 251 1.33 11.92 21.69
CA ASN A 251 1.88 13.22 21.34
C ASN A 251 1.39 13.70 19.97
N LEU A 252 1.34 12.81 18.96
CA LEU A 252 0.72 13.12 17.69
C LEU A 252 -0.76 13.50 17.85
N PHE A 253 -1.52 12.75 18.66
CA PHE A 253 -2.92 13.06 18.95
C PHE A 253 -3.10 14.42 19.62
N LYS A 254 -2.29 14.74 20.63
CA LYS A 254 -2.28 16.08 21.29
C LYS A 254 -1.93 17.18 20.30
N PHE A 255 -0.94 16.93 19.43
CA PHE A 255 -0.51 17.87 18.39
C PHE A 255 -1.67 18.16 17.41
N CYS A 256 -2.34 17.13 16.91
CA CYS A 256 -3.51 17.30 16.03
C CYS A 256 -4.65 18.04 16.77
N LYS A 257 -4.96 17.68 18.02
CA LYS A 257 -6.00 18.36 18.83
C LYS A 257 -5.73 19.85 19.05
N LYS A 258 -4.47 20.26 19.11
CA LYS A 258 -4.07 21.67 19.25
C LYS A 258 -4.31 22.47 17.95
N LEU A 259 -4.14 21.82 16.80
CA LEU A 259 -4.14 22.50 15.49
C LEU A 259 -5.49 22.39 14.77
N ILE A 260 -6.26 21.35 15.02
CA ILE A 260 -7.56 21.06 14.38
C ILE A 260 -8.67 21.33 15.41
N LYS A 261 -9.54 22.31 15.09
CA LYS A 261 -10.64 22.71 15.98
C LYS A 261 -11.71 21.63 16.13
N ASN A 262 -12.18 21.09 15.01
CA ASN A 262 -13.17 20.03 15.00
C ASN A 262 -12.46 18.66 15.09
N LYS A 263 -12.66 17.95 16.18
CA LYS A 263 -11.96 16.68 16.47
C LYS A 263 -12.32 15.56 15.49
N SER A 264 -13.47 15.62 14.83
CA SER A 264 -13.86 14.64 13.79
C SER A 264 -13.02 14.76 12.53
N ASP A 265 -12.36 15.92 12.33
CA ASP A 265 -11.50 16.12 11.16
C ASP A 265 -10.09 15.55 11.35
N ILE A 266 -9.73 15.13 12.57
CA ILE A 266 -8.45 14.44 12.81
C ILE A 266 -8.49 13.08 12.11
N PRO A 267 -7.55 12.79 11.18
CA PRO A 267 -7.50 11.49 10.51
C PRO A 267 -7.19 10.32 11.47
N MET A 268 -7.30 9.09 10.98
CA MET A 268 -6.80 7.92 11.70
C MET A 268 -5.31 8.10 11.99
N LEU A 269 -4.90 7.90 13.23
CA LEU A 269 -3.48 7.94 13.62
C LEU A 269 -2.94 6.52 13.64
N VAL A 270 -2.02 6.21 12.74
CA VAL A 270 -1.55 4.86 12.47
C VAL A 270 -0.12 4.68 13.00
N PRO A 271 0.09 3.90 14.07
CA PRO A 271 1.44 3.51 14.48
C PRO A 271 2.05 2.58 13.44
N LEU A 272 3.31 2.79 13.08
CA LEU A 272 4.09 1.91 12.22
C LEU A 272 5.20 1.26 13.04
N PHE A 273 5.17 -0.08 13.11
CA PHE A 273 6.19 -0.90 13.77
C PHE A 273 7.11 -1.51 12.70
N GLU A 274 8.40 -1.17 12.75
CA GLU A 274 9.34 -1.46 11.66
C GLU A 274 10.47 -2.43 12.05
N GLU A 275 10.97 -2.40 13.27
CA GLU A 275 12.06 -3.26 13.75
C GLU A 275 11.47 -4.50 14.45
N ILE A 276 12.28 -5.56 14.60
CA ILE A 276 11.86 -6.81 15.25
C ILE A 276 11.40 -6.55 16.70
N ASP A 277 12.16 -5.77 17.45
CA ASP A 277 11.82 -5.40 18.83
C ASP A 277 10.51 -4.61 18.95
N ASP A 278 10.23 -3.72 17.97
CA ASP A 278 8.98 -2.96 17.93
C ASP A 278 7.78 -3.88 17.65
N LEU A 279 7.94 -4.82 16.73
CA LEU A 279 6.92 -5.81 16.41
C LEU A 279 6.61 -6.71 17.62
N GLU A 280 7.62 -7.16 18.35
CA GLU A 280 7.44 -7.99 19.55
C GLU A 280 6.72 -7.27 20.68
N ARG A 281 6.98 -5.96 20.87
CA ARG A 281 6.36 -5.13 21.92
C ARG A 281 5.08 -4.42 21.49
N SER A 282 4.72 -4.49 20.21
CA SER A 282 3.60 -3.75 19.62
C SER A 282 2.30 -3.91 20.40
N HIS A 283 1.97 -5.11 20.86
CA HIS A 283 0.76 -5.41 21.60
C HIS A 283 0.71 -4.72 22.99
N ILE A 284 1.85 -4.53 23.64
CA ILE A 284 1.97 -3.81 24.92
C ILE A 284 1.74 -2.31 24.66
N ILE A 285 2.39 -1.76 23.63
CA ILE A 285 2.26 -0.35 23.24
C ILE A 285 0.80 -0.02 22.92
N ILE A 286 0.14 -0.85 22.15
CA ILE A 286 -1.27 -0.66 21.76
C ILE A 286 -2.21 -0.84 22.95
N SER A 287 -1.94 -1.78 23.87
CA SER A 287 -2.72 -1.93 25.09
C SER A 287 -2.65 -0.66 25.96
N ASN A 288 -1.45 -0.08 26.13
CA ASN A 288 -1.25 1.17 26.85
C ASN A 288 -1.94 2.36 26.15
N LEU A 289 -1.89 2.41 24.83
CA LEU A 289 -2.58 3.42 24.04
C LEU A 289 -4.11 3.37 24.27
N PHE A 290 -4.69 2.18 24.27
CA PHE A 290 -6.13 1.97 24.51
C PHE A 290 -6.58 2.21 25.97
N ALA A 291 -5.66 2.23 26.91
CA ALA A 291 -5.94 2.66 28.29
C ALA A 291 -6.23 4.18 28.38
N ASN A 292 -5.81 4.98 27.40
CA ASN A 292 -6.08 6.41 27.35
C ASN A 292 -7.53 6.68 26.91
N LYS A 293 -8.34 7.22 27.83
CA LYS A 293 -9.78 7.47 27.60
C LYS A 293 -10.06 8.44 26.45
N ASP A 294 -9.26 9.51 26.32
CA ASP A 294 -9.41 10.52 25.26
C ASP A 294 -9.11 9.92 23.89
N TYR A 295 -8.06 9.11 23.80
CA TYR A 295 -7.71 8.41 22.57
C TYR A 295 -8.76 7.37 22.18
N LYS A 296 -9.24 6.59 23.16
CA LYS A 296 -10.33 5.63 22.93
C LYS A 296 -11.60 6.32 22.42
N LYS A 297 -11.92 7.51 22.95
CA LYS A 297 -13.03 8.33 22.43
C LYS A 297 -12.79 8.78 20.99
N HIS A 298 -11.54 9.08 20.59
CA HIS A 298 -11.23 9.42 19.20
C HIS A 298 -11.53 8.27 18.24
N LEU A 299 -11.27 7.02 18.64
CA LEU A 299 -11.54 5.84 17.82
C LEU A 299 -13.03 5.61 17.54
N THR A 300 -13.96 6.21 18.30
CA THR A 300 -15.39 6.15 17.97
C THR A 300 -15.72 6.80 16.62
N ASN A 301 -14.92 7.76 16.16
CA ASN A 301 -15.05 8.37 14.83
C ASN A 301 -14.72 7.38 13.69
N PHE A 302 -14.09 6.25 14.01
CA PHE A 302 -13.67 5.19 13.10
C PHE A 302 -14.34 3.84 13.42
N ASN A 303 -15.57 3.87 13.93
CA ASN A 303 -16.32 2.68 14.32
C ASN A 303 -15.58 1.77 15.33
N ASN A 304 -14.83 2.37 16.25
CA ASN A 304 -13.94 1.69 17.20
C ASN A 304 -12.90 0.78 16.50
N ASN A 305 -12.41 1.19 15.36
CA ASN A 305 -11.31 0.53 14.67
C ASN A 305 -9.99 1.29 14.85
N GLN A 306 -8.89 0.58 15.00
CA GLN A 306 -7.52 1.09 14.97
C GLN A 306 -6.74 0.43 13.84
N GLU A 307 -6.30 1.21 12.88
CA GLU A 307 -5.36 0.72 11.87
C GLU A 307 -3.93 0.73 12.42
N ILE A 308 -3.18 -0.34 12.15
CA ILE A 308 -1.78 -0.51 12.57
C ILE A 308 -0.97 -0.91 11.35
N MET A 309 0.09 -0.17 11.06
CA MET A 309 0.98 -0.51 9.97
C MET A 309 2.14 -1.39 10.44
N LEU A 310 2.41 -2.43 9.68
CA LEU A 310 3.49 -3.39 9.92
C LEU A 310 4.57 -3.23 8.84
N GLY A 311 5.81 -2.98 9.29
CA GLY A 311 6.97 -2.82 8.42
C GLY A 311 7.63 -4.15 8.11
N TYR A 312 7.91 -4.38 6.82
CA TYR A 312 8.53 -5.62 6.32
C TYR A 312 9.99 -5.42 5.95
N SER A 313 10.32 -4.29 5.31
CA SER A 313 11.66 -4.06 4.77
C SER A 313 12.73 -3.85 5.85
N ASP A 314 12.44 -3.04 6.85
CA ASP A 314 13.39 -2.73 7.91
C ASP A 314 13.52 -3.92 8.88
N SER A 315 12.43 -4.62 9.20
CA SER A 315 12.48 -5.87 9.98
C SER A 315 13.28 -6.98 9.28
N ASN A 316 13.17 -7.08 7.93
CA ASN A 316 13.98 -8.04 7.17
C ASN A 316 15.47 -7.69 7.18
N LYS A 317 15.80 -6.41 7.07
CA LYS A 317 17.18 -5.93 7.18
C LYS A 317 17.77 -6.19 8.58
N ASP A 318 16.95 -6.10 9.64
CA ASP A 318 17.36 -6.32 11.03
C ASP A 318 17.57 -7.80 11.39
N GLY A 319 16.63 -8.67 11.02
CA GLY A 319 16.59 -10.07 11.48
C GLY A 319 16.65 -11.15 10.40
N GLY A 320 16.67 -10.78 9.11
CA GLY A 320 16.54 -11.71 7.97
C GLY A 320 15.10 -12.12 7.69
N ILE A 321 14.89 -12.75 6.54
CA ILE A 321 13.56 -13.04 5.97
C ILE A 321 12.68 -13.87 6.91
N VAL A 322 13.22 -14.93 7.50
CA VAL A 322 12.48 -15.86 8.37
C VAL A 322 11.98 -15.14 9.62
N THR A 323 12.88 -14.41 10.29
CA THR A 323 12.59 -13.69 11.53
C THR A 323 11.60 -12.54 11.27
N SER A 324 11.80 -11.78 10.22
CA SER A 324 10.89 -10.69 9.83
C SER A 324 9.48 -11.22 9.60
N GLN A 325 9.30 -12.21 8.72
CA GLN A 325 7.98 -12.75 8.39
C GLN A 325 7.29 -13.37 9.61
N TRP A 326 8.04 -14.08 10.44
CA TRP A 326 7.50 -14.69 11.65
C TRP A 326 7.14 -13.67 12.74
N SER A 327 7.95 -12.63 12.93
CA SER A 327 7.64 -11.54 13.88
C SER A 327 6.40 -10.76 13.46
N VAL A 328 6.26 -10.45 12.16
CA VAL A 328 5.03 -9.84 11.62
C VAL A 328 3.81 -10.73 11.87
N TYR A 329 3.92 -12.03 11.65
CA TYR A 329 2.83 -12.97 11.87
C TYR A 329 2.41 -13.03 13.36
N LYS A 330 3.38 -13.16 14.28
CA LYS A 330 3.13 -13.17 15.73
C LYS A 330 2.54 -11.84 16.22
N SER A 331 3.08 -10.73 15.74
CA SER A 331 2.59 -9.40 16.08
C SER A 331 1.11 -9.23 15.74
N GLN A 332 0.66 -9.69 14.58
CA GLN A 332 -0.75 -9.65 14.20
C GLN A 332 -1.64 -10.43 15.17
N ILE A 333 -1.24 -11.64 15.58
CA ILE A 333 -2.00 -12.44 16.54
C ILE A 333 -2.12 -11.72 17.89
N ALA A 334 -0.99 -11.20 18.39
CA ALA A 334 -0.94 -10.51 19.68
C ALA A 334 -1.76 -9.21 19.66
N LEU A 335 -1.66 -8.41 18.60
CA LEU A 335 -2.42 -7.19 18.40
C LEU A 335 -3.92 -7.47 18.27
N PHE A 336 -4.31 -8.46 17.47
CA PHE A 336 -5.71 -8.86 17.33
C PHE A 336 -6.31 -9.26 18.69
N SER A 337 -5.60 -10.08 19.47
CA SER A 337 -6.01 -10.44 20.84
C SER A 337 -6.13 -9.22 21.77
N THR A 338 -5.22 -8.24 21.61
CA THR A 338 -5.26 -6.99 22.38
C THR A 338 -6.49 -6.16 22.00
N GLY A 339 -6.81 -6.04 20.73
CA GLY A 339 -8.02 -5.38 20.27
C GLY A 339 -9.28 -5.99 20.88
N GLN A 340 -9.39 -7.32 20.87
CA GLN A 340 -10.52 -8.04 21.48
C GLN A 340 -10.67 -7.72 22.98
N LYS A 341 -9.56 -7.69 23.75
CA LYS A 341 -9.57 -7.37 25.18
C LYS A 341 -10.07 -5.96 25.47
N HIS A 342 -9.83 -5.01 24.58
CA HIS A 342 -10.24 -3.61 24.75
C HIS A 342 -11.55 -3.25 24.04
N ASN A 343 -12.21 -4.20 23.34
CA ASN A 343 -13.39 -3.98 22.49
C ASN A 343 -13.10 -2.93 21.40
N ILE A 344 -11.94 -3.05 20.74
CA ILE A 344 -11.51 -2.23 19.61
C ILE A 344 -11.15 -3.20 18.48
N ASP A 345 -11.74 -3.00 17.31
CA ASP A 345 -11.33 -3.74 16.13
C ASP A 345 -9.93 -3.26 15.68
N ILE A 346 -9.12 -4.19 15.18
CA ILE A 346 -7.81 -3.86 14.62
C ILE A 346 -7.79 -4.24 13.16
N SER A 347 -7.42 -3.29 12.32
CA SER A 347 -7.10 -3.50 10.92
C SER A 347 -5.60 -3.35 10.70
N PHE A 348 -5.07 -4.11 9.72
CA PHE A 348 -3.66 -4.11 9.43
C PHE A 348 -3.36 -3.48 8.08
N PHE A 349 -2.41 -2.54 8.09
CA PHE A 349 -1.80 -2.01 6.89
C PHE A 349 -0.44 -2.67 6.69
N HIS A 350 -0.36 -3.53 5.67
CA HIS A 350 0.86 -4.27 5.36
C HIS A 350 1.80 -3.42 4.51
N GLY A 351 2.89 -2.93 5.11
CA GLY A 351 3.95 -2.18 4.44
C GLY A 351 4.84 -3.07 3.57
N ARG A 352 4.22 -3.78 2.61
CA ARG A 352 4.94 -4.72 1.74
C ARG A 352 5.76 -3.97 0.70
N GLY A 353 6.99 -4.46 0.45
CA GLY A 353 7.81 -3.98 -0.65
C GLY A 353 7.47 -4.66 -1.97
N GLY A 354 8.05 -4.20 -3.07
CA GLY A 354 7.87 -4.81 -4.39
C GLY A 354 8.54 -6.17 -4.55
N THR A 355 9.68 -6.38 -3.88
CA THR A 355 10.43 -7.64 -3.91
C THR A 355 10.14 -8.51 -2.67
N ILE A 356 10.41 -9.82 -2.77
CA ILE A 356 10.25 -10.76 -1.66
C ILE A 356 11.10 -10.35 -0.47
N SER A 357 12.34 -9.94 -0.69
CA SER A 357 13.26 -9.45 0.36
C SER A 357 12.75 -8.20 1.10
N ARG A 358 11.72 -7.56 0.60
CA ARG A 358 11.02 -6.43 1.21
C ARG A 358 9.60 -6.79 1.65
N GLY A 359 9.30 -8.09 1.78
CA GLY A 359 7.98 -8.60 2.15
C GLY A 359 6.96 -8.65 1.00
N GLY A 360 7.40 -8.45 -0.25
CA GLY A 360 6.59 -8.63 -1.45
C GLY A 360 6.30 -10.09 -1.77
N GLY A 361 5.93 -10.35 -3.03
CA GLY A 361 5.63 -11.69 -3.53
C GLY A 361 4.17 -11.84 -3.97
N PRO A 362 3.74 -13.06 -4.35
CA PRO A 362 2.40 -13.31 -4.85
C PRO A 362 1.33 -12.89 -3.85
N THR A 363 0.49 -11.94 -4.23
CA THR A 363 -0.52 -11.33 -3.34
C THR A 363 -1.50 -12.37 -2.80
N TYR A 364 -1.98 -13.26 -3.66
CA TYR A 364 -2.91 -14.33 -3.28
C TYR A 364 -2.39 -15.21 -2.14
N ASN A 365 -1.18 -15.78 -2.28
CA ASN A 365 -0.59 -16.65 -1.26
C ASN A 365 -0.27 -15.90 0.03
N SER A 366 0.19 -14.67 -0.10
CA SER A 366 0.48 -13.82 1.05
C SER A 366 -0.77 -13.50 1.89
N ILE A 367 -1.92 -13.28 1.25
CA ILE A 367 -3.20 -13.06 1.95
C ILE A 367 -3.63 -14.35 2.66
N LEU A 368 -3.59 -15.49 1.98
CA LEU A 368 -4.00 -16.78 2.57
C LEU A 368 -3.09 -17.27 3.70
N SER A 369 -1.86 -16.77 3.76
CA SER A 369 -0.89 -17.12 4.80
C SER A 369 -0.98 -16.23 6.05
N GLN A 370 -1.86 -15.23 6.09
CA GLN A 370 -2.04 -14.37 7.26
C GLN A 370 -2.70 -15.13 8.43
N PRO A 371 -2.46 -14.71 9.68
CA PRO A 371 -3.10 -15.30 10.85
C PRO A 371 -4.62 -15.19 10.73
N LYS A 372 -5.29 -16.24 11.20
CA LYS A 372 -6.74 -16.29 11.14
C LYS A 372 -7.40 -15.19 11.98
N GLY A 373 -8.44 -14.58 11.42
CA GLY A 373 -9.22 -13.52 12.06
C GLY A 373 -8.59 -12.13 11.94
N THR A 374 -7.35 -12.02 11.46
CA THR A 374 -6.67 -10.72 11.28
C THR A 374 -7.08 -9.99 10.00
N ILE A 375 -7.69 -10.70 9.06
CA ILE A 375 -8.31 -10.15 7.85
C ILE A 375 -9.83 -10.23 8.03
N LYS A 376 -10.44 -9.30 8.74
CA LYS A 376 -11.88 -9.38 9.04
C LYS A 376 -12.72 -8.47 8.13
N ASN A 377 -12.50 -7.17 8.21
CA ASN A 377 -13.35 -6.16 7.56
C ASN A 377 -12.66 -5.55 6.35
N GLU A 378 -11.35 -5.38 6.43
CA GLU A 378 -10.53 -4.78 5.36
C GLU A 378 -9.14 -5.39 5.32
N LEU A 379 -8.51 -5.28 4.17
CA LEU A 379 -7.11 -5.61 3.97
C LEU A 379 -6.45 -4.46 3.23
N ARG A 380 -5.43 -3.87 3.82
CA ARG A 380 -4.67 -2.80 3.22
C ARG A 380 -3.21 -3.19 3.05
N TYR A 381 -2.66 -2.97 1.88
CA TYR A 381 -1.24 -3.22 1.60
C TYR A 381 -0.69 -2.19 0.61
N THR A 382 0.63 -1.96 0.70
CA THR A 382 1.31 -1.10 -0.25
C THR A 382 1.58 -1.84 -1.55
N GLU A 383 1.43 -1.14 -2.68
CA GLU A 383 2.02 -1.51 -3.96
C GLU A 383 3.17 -0.55 -4.24
N GLN A 384 4.35 -1.06 -4.47
CA GLN A 384 5.54 -0.25 -4.71
C GLN A 384 5.67 0.08 -6.20
N GLY A 385 6.27 1.24 -6.50
CA GLY A 385 6.43 1.73 -7.88
C GLY A 385 7.08 0.74 -8.84
N GLU A 386 7.99 -0.12 -8.33
CA GLU A 386 8.65 -1.16 -9.12
C GLU A 386 7.72 -2.27 -9.65
N VAL A 387 6.54 -2.46 -9.04
CA VAL A 387 5.58 -3.52 -9.45
C VAL A 387 4.26 -2.97 -10.01
N ILE A 388 4.05 -1.66 -9.98
CA ILE A 388 2.81 -1.04 -10.47
C ILE A 388 2.64 -1.31 -11.96
N SER A 389 3.69 -1.15 -12.77
CA SER A 389 3.66 -1.44 -14.21
C SER A 389 3.36 -2.90 -14.50
N ASP A 390 3.92 -3.82 -13.72
CA ASP A 390 3.72 -5.26 -13.93
C ASP A 390 2.29 -5.71 -13.60
N LYS A 391 1.67 -5.09 -12.61
CA LYS A 391 0.33 -5.48 -12.12
C LYS A 391 -0.81 -4.72 -12.76
N TYR A 392 -0.60 -3.46 -13.15
CA TYR A 392 -1.66 -2.53 -13.50
C TYR A 392 -1.49 -1.87 -14.88
N SER A 393 -0.57 -2.36 -15.73
CA SER A 393 -0.25 -1.75 -17.02
C SER A 393 -1.40 -1.79 -18.03
N THR A 394 -2.25 -2.81 -17.96
CA THR A 394 -3.43 -2.95 -18.83
C THR A 394 -4.67 -3.25 -18.00
N THR A 395 -5.86 -2.96 -18.55
CA THR A 395 -7.14 -3.24 -17.88
C THR A 395 -7.25 -4.71 -17.49
N SER A 396 -6.88 -5.64 -18.36
CA SER A 396 -6.98 -7.08 -18.10
C SER A 396 -6.04 -7.53 -16.96
N LEU A 397 -4.79 -7.08 -16.95
CA LEU A 397 -3.84 -7.40 -15.88
C LEU A 397 -4.28 -6.80 -14.54
N ALA A 398 -4.70 -5.54 -14.54
CA ALA A 398 -5.17 -4.85 -13.35
C ALA A 398 -6.40 -5.54 -12.76
N THR A 399 -7.38 -5.84 -13.59
CA THR A 399 -8.62 -6.54 -13.20
C THR A 399 -8.32 -7.92 -12.62
N GLU A 400 -7.45 -8.70 -13.25
CA GLU A 400 -7.09 -10.04 -12.77
C GLU A 400 -6.35 -9.98 -11.43
N ASN A 401 -5.37 -9.08 -11.28
CA ASN A 401 -4.65 -8.92 -10.00
C ASN A 401 -5.58 -8.51 -8.86
N LEU A 402 -6.53 -7.59 -9.10
CA LEU A 402 -7.50 -7.18 -8.10
C LEU A 402 -8.51 -8.29 -7.78
N LYS A 403 -9.02 -9.02 -8.80
CA LYS A 403 -9.88 -10.20 -8.60
C LYS A 403 -9.19 -11.28 -7.77
N LEU A 404 -7.92 -11.58 -8.05
CA LEU A 404 -7.13 -12.53 -7.25
C LEU A 404 -6.98 -12.08 -5.79
N GLY A 405 -6.73 -10.79 -5.56
CA GLY A 405 -6.67 -10.21 -4.22
C GLY A 405 -8.00 -10.33 -3.47
N LEU A 406 -9.11 -9.96 -4.11
CA LEU A 406 -10.46 -10.06 -3.57
C LEU A 406 -10.84 -11.53 -3.29
N PHE A 407 -10.56 -12.43 -4.22
CA PHE A 407 -10.82 -13.86 -4.03
C PHE A 407 -10.04 -14.44 -2.84
N ALA A 408 -8.76 -14.06 -2.70
CA ALA A 408 -7.95 -14.46 -1.55
C ALA A 408 -8.52 -13.90 -0.23
N PHE A 409 -8.96 -12.65 -0.22
CA PHE A 409 -9.59 -12.01 0.93
C PHE A 409 -10.86 -12.76 1.38
N PHE A 410 -11.79 -13.04 0.46
CA PHE A 410 -13.00 -13.79 0.79
C PHE A 410 -12.71 -15.23 1.21
N LYS A 411 -11.75 -15.89 0.57
CA LYS A 411 -11.32 -17.25 0.92
C LYS A 411 -10.69 -17.30 2.31
N ALA A 412 -9.82 -16.37 2.64
CA ALA A 412 -9.19 -16.28 3.98
C ALA A 412 -10.23 -16.14 5.09
N ASN A 413 -11.30 -15.36 4.85
CA ASN A 413 -12.39 -15.18 5.81
C ASN A 413 -13.30 -16.41 5.97
N LYS A 414 -13.41 -17.27 4.95
CA LYS A 414 -14.23 -18.50 4.99
C LYS A 414 -13.49 -19.71 5.57
N THR A 415 -12.18 -19.73 5.56
CA THR A 415 -11.39 -20.91 5.90
C THR A 415 -11.32 -21.12 7.42
N LYS A 416 -11.73 -22.31 7.88
CA LYS A 416 -11.62 -22.72 9.28
C LYS A 416 -10.28 -23.44 9.52
N ASN A 417 -9.14 -22.79 9.38
CA ASN A 417 -7.85 -23.40 9.73
C ASN A 417 -7.67 -23.45 11.26
N ARG A 418 -7.21 -24.58 11.78
CA ARG A 418 -6.79 -24.71 13.17
C ARG A 418 -5.30 -24.32 13.24
N GLU A 419 -4.98 -23.28 14.00
CA GLU A 419 -3.60 -23.04 14.41
C GLU A 419 -3.16 -24.19 15.34
N ILE A 420 -2.03 -24.82 15.02
CA ILE A 420 -1.50 -25.89 15.82
C ILE A 420 -0.33 -25.33 16.64
N LYS A 421 -0.47 -25.29 17.95
CA LYS A 421 0.55 -24.76 18.91
C LYS A 421 1.96 -25.34 18.68
N TYR A 422 2.05 -26.55 18.17
CA TYR A 422 3.31 -27.22 17.85
C TYR A 422 4.05 -26.56 16.65
N GLU A 423 3.30 -26.03 15.68
CA GLU A 423 3.87 -25.31 14.53
C GLU A 423 4.54 -24.01 15.00
N HIS A 424 3.94 -23.31 15.96
CA HIS A 424 4.50 -22.09 16.52
C HIS A 424 5.85 -22.32 17.20
N ASN A 425 5.99 -23.37 18.01
CA ASN A 425 7.27 -23.71 18.66
C ASN A 425 8.37 -24.01 17.63
N PHE A 426 8.02 -24.70 16.53
CA PHE A 426 8.96 -24.98 15.44
C PHE A 426 9.39 -23.67 14.74
N LEU A 427 8.43 -22.79 14.43
CA LEU A 427 8.69 -21.53 13.75
C LEU A 427 9.43 -20.51 14.64
N ASP A 428 9.20 -20.52 15.95
CA ASP A 428 9.98 -19.74 16.91
C ASP A 428 11.45 -20.16 16.91
N GLU A 429 11.70 -21.47 16.91
CA GLU A 429 13.05 -22.01 16.87
C GLU A 429 13.73 -21.76 15.53
N LEU A 430 12.99 -21.92 14.41
CA LEU A 430 13.46 -21.59 13.06
C LEU A 430 13.86 -20.12 12.97
N SER A 431 13.01 -19.22 13.47
CA SER A 431 13.28 -17.79 13.50
C SER A 431 14.53 -17.46 14.31
N LYS A 432 14.69 -18.05 15.50
CA LYS A 432 15.84 -17.82 16.37
C LYS A 432 17.17 -18.27 15.73
N LEU A 433 17.19 -19.46 15.15
CA LEU A 433 18.39 -20.00 14.49
C LEU A 433 18.73 -19.20 13.23
N SER A 434 17.72 -18.86 12.43
CA SER A 434 17.90 -18.06 11.23
C SER A 434 18.42 -16.65 11.55
N SER A 435 17.87 -15.99 12.57
CA SER A 435 18.34 -14.67 13.02
C SER A 435 19.80 -14.73 13.48
N LYS A 436 20.18 -15.76 14.22
CA LYS A 436 21.56 -15.95 14.67
C LYS A 436 22.53 -16.05 13.50
N LYS A 437 22.21 -16.87 12.50
CA LYS A 437 23.04 -17.00 11.28
C LYS A 437 23.06 -15.72 10.45
N TYR A 438 21.92 -15.06 10.27
CA TYR A 438 21.85 -13.80 9.54
C TYR A 438 22.67 -12.71 10.23
N ARG A 439 22.52 -12.55 11.54
CA ARG A 439 23.28 -11.55 12.31
C ARG A 439 24.79 -11.82 12.30
N SER A 440 25.23 -13.07 12.28
CA SER A 440 26.68 -13.37 12.16
C SER A 440 27.29 -12.82 10.86
N LEU A 441 26.48 -12.63 9.81
CA LEU A 441 26.93 -11.96 8.58
C LEU A 441 26.85 -10.44 8.72
N ILE A 442 25.70 -9.87 9.12
CA ILE A 442 25.50 -8.42 9.10
C ILE A 442 26.32 -7.67 10.18
N GLU A 443 26.77 -8.37 11.21
CA GLU A 443 27.63 -7.85 12.28
C GLU A 443 29.14 -8.12 12.01
N ASP A 444 29.47 -8.78 10.89
CA ASP A 444 30.87 -8.98 10.49
C ASP A 444 31.52 -7.62 10.16
N LYS A 445 32.69 -7.38 10.74
CA LYS A 445 33.44 -6.13 10.61
C LYS A 445 33.81 -5.76 9.19
N ASN A 446 33.97 -6.75 8.32
CA ASN A 446 34.38 -6.59 6.93
C ASN A 446 33.19 -6.54 5.97
N LEU A 447 31.96 -6.79 6.44
CA LEU A 447 30.80 -6.87 5.55
C LEU A 447 30.54 -5.57 4.81
N ILE A 448 30.66 -4.40 5.46
CA ILE A 448 30.41 -3.10 4.81
C ILE A 448 31.39 -2.92 3.64
N TYR A 449 32.67 -3.18 3.87
CA TYR A 449 33.67 -3.09 2.82
C TYR A 449 33.39 -4.07 1.68
N TYR A 450 33.10 -5.34 2.01
CA TYR A 450 32.71 -6.36 1.02
C TYR A 450 31.50 -5.89 0.21
N PHE A 451 30.43 -5.43 0.85
CA PHE A 451 29.21 -4.97 0.21
C PHE A 451 29.46 -3.77 -0.71
N GLU A 452 30.23 -2.78 -0.28
CA GLU A 452 30.58 -1.61 -1.09
C GLU A 452 31.51 -1.95 -2.25
N SER A 453 32.35 -2.99 -2.11
CA SER A 453 33.24 -3.46 -3.17
C SER A 453 32.51 -4.27 -4.22
N VAL A 454 31.70 -5.28 -3.83
CA VAL A 454 31.02 -6.16 -4.79
C VAL A 454 29.77 -5.54 -5.40
N THR A 455 29.21 -4.46 -4.82
CA THR A 455 27.93 -3.90 -5.28
C THR A 455 28.08 -2.47 -5.78
N PRO A 456 27.25 -2.04 -6.75
CA PRO A 456 27.24 -0.67 -7.22
C PRO A 456 26.50 0.28 -6.25
N VAL A 457 26.44 -0.01 -4.94
CA VAL A 457 25.63 0.74 -3.96
C VAL A 457 26.01 2.22 -3.90
N ASN A 458 27.29 2.55 -4.11
CA ASN A 458 27.76 3.93 -4.15
C ASN A 458 27.24 4.69 -5.38
N LEU A 459 27.11 4.02 -6.54
CA LEU A 459 26.49 4.56 -7.75
C LEU A 459 24.96 4.67 -7.60
N LEU A 460 24.33 3.71 -6.93
CA LEU A 460 22.89 3.75 -6.63
C LEU A 460 22.52 5.01 -5.81
N SER A 461 23.45 5.57 -5.07
CA SER A 461 23.22 6.80 -4.31
C SER A 461 23.08 8.05 -5.20
N VAL A 462 23.64 8.02 -6.41
CA VAL A 462 23.58 9.09 -7.40
C VAL A 462 22.34 8.93 -8.31
N LEU A 463 21.87 7.71 -8.48
CA LEU A 463 20.65 7.43 -9.21
C LEU A 463 19.43 7.80 -8.35
N ASN A 464 18.48 8.53 -8.92
CA ASN A 464 17.21 8.87 -8.25
C ASN A 464 16.28 7.64 -8.16
N ILE A 465 16.78 6.54 -7.59
CA ILE A 465 16.02 5.33 -7.33
C ILE A 465 15.31 5.49 -5.98
N GLY A 466 14.04 5.82 -6.05
CA GLY A 466 13.23 6.12 -4.87
C GLY A 466 13.16 7.62 -4.54
N SER A 467 12.21 7.98 -3.69
CA SER A 467 11.91 9.37 -3.32
C SER A 467 12.84 9.93 -2.22
N ARG A 468 13.76 9.13 -1.68
CA ARG A 468 14.57 9.45 -0.49
C ARG A 468 16.06 9.31 -0.75
N PRO A 469 16.93 10.04 0.00
CA PRO A 469 18.37 9.81 -0.03
C PRO A 469 18.71 8.35 0.31
N SER A 470 19.70 7.77 -0.34
CA SER A 470 20.11 6.36 -0.16
C SER A 470 20.68 6.06 1.24
N LYS A 471 21.21 7.07 1.93
CA LYS A 471 21.92 6.95 3.22
C LYS A 471 21.28 7.84 4.28
N ARG A 472 21.19 7.36 5.53
CA ARG A 472 20.67 8.14 6.67
C ARG A 472 21.76 9.02 7.33
N SER A 473 23.03 8.56 7.32
CA SER A 473 24.18 9.22 7.95
C SER A 473 25.50 8.66 7.39
N LYS A 474 26.66 9.04 7.95
CA LYS A 474 27.94 8.35 7.66
C LYS A 474 27.81 6.85 7.94
N ILE A 475 28.26 6.02 6.97
CA ILE A 475 28.09 4.57 7.05
C ILE A 475 29.14 4.01 8.01
N SER A 476 28.66 3.41 9.09
CA SER A 476 29.46 2.62 10.03
C SER A 476 28.85 1.25 10.29
N SER A 477 27.61 1.03 9.84
CA SER A 477 26.91 -0.24 10.01
C SER A 477 25.82 -0.41 8.95
N VAL A 478 25.32 -1.64 8.78
CA VAL A 478 24.18 -1.96 7.90
C VAL A 478 22.95 -1.12 8.23
N LYS A 479 22.77 -0.71 9.48
CA LYS A 479 21.64 0.13 9.91
C LYS A 479 21.59 1.50 9.21
N ASN A 480 22.74 2.01 8.76
CA ASN A 480 22.82 3.32 8.08
C ASN A 480 22.31 3.27 6.63
N TYR A 481 22.31 2.09 5.98
CA TYR A 481 21.69 1.93 4.68
C TYR A 481 20.16 1.91 4.79
N ARG A 482 19.47 2.52 3.83
CA ARG A 482 18.05 2.30 3.66
C ARG A 482 17.80 0.93 3.03
N ALA A 483 16.60 0.37 3.26
CA ALA A 483 16.25 -0.97 2.80
C ALA A 483 16.36 -1.14 1.28
N ILE A 484 15.97 -0.13 0.48
CA ILE A 484 16.03 -0.22 -0.99
C ILE A 484 17.48 -0.35 -1.48
N PRO A 485 18.42 0.56 -1.19
CA PRO A 485 19.82 0.41 -1.60
C PRO A 485 20.47 -0.88 -1.11
N TRP A 486 20.15 -1.31 0.12
CA TRP A 486 20.63 -2.57 0.67
C TRP A 486 20.18 -3.78 -0.14
N VAL A 487 18.88 -3.89 -0.41
CA VAL A 487 18.34 -5.03 -1.19
C VAL A 487 18.79 -4.97 -2.65
N PHE A 488 18.81 -3.77 -3.24
CA PHE A 488 19.18 -3.58 -4.65
C PHE A 488 20.65 -3.90 -4.90
N GLY A 489 21.57 -3.49 -4.01
CA GLY A 489 22.97 -3.82 -4.12
C GLY A 489 23.19 -5.33 -4.25
N TRP A 490 22.61 -6.13 -3.35
CA TRP A 490 22.69 -7.58 -3.41
C TRP A 490 22.04 -8.20 -4.64
N ALA A 491 20.97 -7.60 -5.14
CA ALA A 491 20.31 -8.07 -6.36
C ALA A 491 21.17 -7.84 -7.61
N GLN A 492 21.91 -6.71 -7.69
CA GLN A 492 22.78 -6.38 -8.81
C GLN A 492 23.94 -7.37 -8.97
N THR A 493 24.44 -7.93 -7.88
CA THR A 493 25.54 -8.91 -7.89
C THR A 493 25.06 -10.36 -7.91
N ARG A 494 23.77 -10.58 -8.15
CA ARG A 494 23.15 -11.90 -8.22
C ARG A 494 23.31 -12.75 -6.93
N GLN A 495 23.57 -12.12 -5.77
CA GLN A 495 23.67 -12.81 -4.48
C GLN A 495 22.35 -12.90 -3.74
N THR A 496 21.49 -11.90 -3.87
CA THR A 496 20.11 -11.79 -3.31
C THR A 496 19.93 -12.28 -1.86
N ILE A 497 20.98 -12.17 -1.03
CA ILE A 497 21.07 -12.75 0.33
C ILE A 497 19.92 -12.33 1.25
N THR A 498 19.35 -11.15 1.03
CA THR A 498 18.29 -10.58 1.86
C THR A 498 16.99 -11.39 1.81
N GLY A 499 16.85 -12.31 0.86
CA GLY A 499 15.66 -13.13 0.71
C GLY A 499 15.81 -14.60 1.12
N TRP A 500 17.01 -15.02 1.58
CA TRP A 500 17.21 -16.43 1.91
C TRP A 500 18.32 -16.69 2.95
N TYR A 501 19.30 -15.79 3.13
CA TYR A 501 20.46 -16.05 4.01
C TYR A 501 20.02 -16.26 5.46
N GLY A 502 20.60 -17.26 6.09
CA GLY A 502 20.30 -17.70 7.45
C GLY A 502 19.22 -18.77 7.56
N SER A 503 18.46 -19.01 6.47
CA SER A 503 17.41 -20.05 6.49
C SER A 503 17.93 -21.46 6.30
N GLY A 504 19.05 -21.66 5.57
CA GLY A 504 19.63 -22.98 5.28
C GLY A 504 20.15 -23.66 6.52
N THR A 505 21.05 -23.01 7.23
CA THR A 505 21.60 -23.49 8.51
C THR A 505 20.46 -23.78 9.50
N ALA A 506 19.49 -22.89 9.63
CA ALA A 506 18.37 -23.07 10.55
C ALA A 506 17.47 -24.27 10.17
N LEU A 507 17.14 -24.42 8.90
CA LEU A 507 16.34 -25.57 8.43
C LEU A 507 17.10 -26.89 8.60
N GLU A 508 18.39 -26.93 8.30
CA GLU A 508 19.23 -28.12 8.45
C GLU A 508 19.30 -28.56 9.91
N GLU A 509 19.55 -27.64 10.85
CA GLU A 509 19.55 -27.94 12.29
C GLU A 509 18.19 -28.50 12.75
N LEU A 510 17.07 -27.92 12.28
CA LEU A 510 15.74 -28.41 12.66
C LEU A 510 15.38 -29.74 12.00
N ILE A 511 15.84 -30.01 10.77
CA ILE A 511 15.69 -31.32 10.12
C ILE A 511 16.46 -32.38 10.91
N ASN A 512 17.66 -32.08 11.35
CA ASN A 512 18.47 -32.99 12.16
C ASN A 512 17.86 -33.24 13.54
N LYS A 513 17.29 -32.21 14.17
CA LYS A 513 16.66 -32.29 15.49
C LYS A 513 15.31 -33.03 15.48
N PHE A 514 14.45 -32.75 14.53
CA PHE A 514 13.06 -33.23 14.52
C PHE A 514 12.81 -34.37 13.54
N GLY A 515 13.72 -34.60 12.60
CA GLY A 515 13.56 -35.54 11.49
C GLY A 515 12.76 -34.94 10.33
N ILE A 516 13.16 -35.27 9.10
CA ILE A 516 12.57 -34.70 7.87
C ILE A 516 11.04 -34.93 7.75
N ASN A 517 10.56 -36.12 8.19
CA ASN A 517 9.12 -36.44 8.08
C ASN A 517 8.25 -35.51 8.94
N LYS A 518 8.75 -35.11 10.11
CA LYS A 518 8.03 -34.20 10.99
C LYS A 518 8.03 -32.77 10.41
N VAL A 519 9.15 -32.31 9.84
CA VAL A 519 9.24 -31.02 9.16
C VAL A 519 8.30 -30.98 7.95
N ARG A 520 8.22 -32.04 7.15
CA ARG A 520 7.27 -32.16 6.04
C ARG A 520 5.81 -32.10 6.52
N LYS A 521 5.50 -32.74 7.65
CA LYS A 521 4.14 -32.66 8.22
C LYS A 521 3.76 -31.23 8.59
N ILE A 522 4.68 -30.47 9.19
CA ILE A 522 4.49 -29.05 9.51
C ILE A 522 4.33 -28.25 8.20
N TYR A 523 5.18 -28.47 7.21
CA TYR A 523 5.09 -27.82 5.90
C TYR A 523 3.71 -28.04 5.26
N ASN A 524 3.21 -29.25 5.25
CA ASN A 524 1.92 -29.58 4.63
C ASN A 524 0.72 -29.01 5.39
N SER A 525 0.84 -28.71 6.69
CA SER A 525 -0.24 -28.19 7.51
C SER A 525 -0.23 -26.66 7.64
N SER A 526 0.90 -26.00 7.43
CA SER A 526 1.10 -24.58 7.67
C SER A 526 1.16 -23.77 6.37
N SER A 527 0.11 -23.02 6.07
CA SER A 527 0.10 -22.10 4.91
C SER A 527 1.16 -20.99 5.04
N PHE A 528 1.44 -20.55 6.27
CA PHE A 528 2.52 -19.59 6.54
C PHE A 528 3.89 -20.19 6.16
N PHE A 529 4.20 -21.39 6.62
CA PHE A 529 5.48 -22.02 6.34
C PHE A 529 5.65 -22.36 4.84
N GLN A 530 4.58 -22.79 4.18
CA GLN A 530 4.57 -22.98 2.72
C GLN A 530 4.89 -21.67 1.98
N ASN A 531 4.24 -20.57 2.34
CA ASN A 531 4.47 -19.26 1.71
C ASN A 531 5.88 -18.73 2.00
N LEU A 532 6.40 -18.93 3.22
CA LEU A 532 7.76 -18.57 3.60
C LEU A 532 8.79 -19.33 2.76
N LEU A 533 8.71 -20.67 2.70
CA LEU A 533 9.64 -21.47 1.90
C LEU A 533 9.54 -21.17 0.40
N SER A 534 8.34 -20.97 -0.13
CA SER A 534 8.15 -20.54 -1.54
C SER A 534 8.81 -19.19 -1.81
N SER A 535 8.72 -18.25 -0.88
CA SER A 535 9.37 -16.94 -1.01
C SER A 535 10.90 -17.04 -0.99
N ILE A 536 11.45 -17.86 -0.10
CA ILE A 536 12.88 -18.15 -0.02
C ILE A 536 13.34 -18.82 -1.33
N GLU A 537 12.64 -19.83 -1.79
CA GLU A 537 12.92 -20.56 -3.05
C GLU A 537 12.95 -19.61 -4.25
N MET A 538 11.93 -18.77 -4.42
CA MET A 538 11.86 -17.81 -5.51
C MET A 538 13.00 -16.79 -5.49
N THR A 539 13.53 -16.45 -4.33
CA THR A 539 14.64 -15.51 -4.22
C THR A 539 15.97 -16.23 -4.47
N LEU A 540 16.14 -17.42 -3.91
CA LEU A 540 17.33 -18.25 -4.14
C LEU A 540 17.48 -18.60 -5.63
N ALA A 541 16.39 -18.92 -6.32
CA ALA A 541 16.40 -19.22 -7.75
C ALA A 541 16.86 -18.03 -8.65
N LYS A 542 16.92 -16.82 -8.11
CA LYS A 542 17.47 -15.63 -8.77
C LYS A 542 18.96 -15.41 -8.48
N THR A 543 19.53 -16.17 -7.55
CA THR A 543 20.94 -16.13 -7.20
C THR A 543 21.75 -16.85 -8.27
N ASP A 544 22.90 -16.28 -8.66
CA ASP A 544 23.87 -16.90 -9.53
C ASP A 544 25.25 -16.88 -8.85
N LEU A 545 25.66 -18.05 -8.40
CA LEU A 545 26.94 -18.19 -7.69
C LEU A 545 28.16 -18.03 -8.59
N ASN A 546 28.05 -18.28 -9.90
CA ASN A 546 29.17 -18.09 -10.82
C ASN A 546 29.41 -16.60 -11.09
N ILE A 547 28.34 -15.86 -11.37
CA ILE A 547 28.42 -14.41 -11.53
C ILE A 547 28.88 -13.76 -10.22
N SER A 548 28.31 -14.13 -9.09
CA SER A 548 28.72 -13.57 -7.79
C SER A 548 30.16 -13.92 -7.41
N ARG A 549 30.66 -15.09 -7.84
CA ARG A 549 32.08 -15.44 -7.72
C ARG A 549 32.95 -14.49 -8.51
N PHE A 550 32.59 -14.25 -9.77
CA PHE A 550 33.32 -13.34 -10.65
C PHE A 550 33.46 -11.93 -10.04
N TYR A 551 32.39 -11.40 -9.42
CA TYR A 551 32.46 -10.15 -8.68
C TYR A 551 33.39 -10.23 -7.46
N ALA A 552 33.26 -11.29 -6.64
CA ALA A 552 34.08 -11.44 -5.45
C ALA A 552 35.58 -11.58 -5.77
N GLU A 553 35.93 -12.35 -6.80
CA GLU A 553 37.32 -12.58 -7.20
C GLU A 553 37.99 -11.34 -7.83
N ASN A 554 37.22 -10.48 -8.53
CA ASN A 554 37.77 -9.31 -9.22
C ASN A 554 37.69 -8.01 -8.43
N LEU A 555 36.77 -7.89 -7.46
CA LEU A 555 36.47 -6.63 -6.77
C LEU A 555 36.81 -6.65 -5.27
N VAL A 556 37.13 -7.83 -4.70
CA VAL A 556 37.34 -7.98 -3.26
C VAL A 556 38.76 -8.48 -2.95
N GLU A 557 39.35 -7.95 -1.88
CA GLU A 557 40.64 -8.42 -1.38
C GLU A 557 40.54 -9.85 -0.86
N LYS A 558 41.61 -10.66 -1.07
CA LYS A 558 41.60 -12.10 -0.74
C LYS A 558 41.27 -12.41 0.72
N GLU A 559 41.66 -11.52 1.62
CA GLU A 559 41.40 -11.64 3.06
C GLU A 559 39.90 -11.64 3.40
N MET A 560 39.02 -11.20 2.49
CA MET A 560 37.57 -11.16 2.67
C MET A 560 36.82 -12.21 1.85
N SER A 561 37.50 -13.06 1.11
CA SER A 561 36.90 -14.14 0.30
C SER A 561 36.00 -15.07 1.13
N TYR A 562 36.29 -15.22 2.41
CA TYR A 562 35.50 -16.03 3.34
C TYR A 562 34.03 -15.58 3.44
N LEU A 563 33.74 -14.30 3.21
CA LEU A 563 32.35 -13.80 3.19
C LEU A 563 31.59 -14.39 1.99
N TYR A 564 32.22 -14.45 0.83
CA TYR A 564 31.64 -15.11 -0.34
C TYR A 564 31.47 -16.61 -0.10
N GLU A 565 32.47 -17.29 0.46
CA GLU A 565 32.41 -18.71 0.80
C GLU A 565 31.27 -19.04 1.76
N ASN A 566 31.05 -18.18 2.79
CA ASN A 566 29.91 -18.27 3.71
C ASN A 566 28.56 -18.13 2.98
N ILE A 567 28.49 -17.27 1.99
CA ILE A 567 27.28 -17.08 1.19
C ILE A 567 27.02 -18.33 0.33
N VAL A 568 28.04 -18.89 -0.30
CA VAL A 568 27.94 -20.13 -1.10
C VAL A 568 27.48 -21.31 -0.22
N GLU A 569 28.15 -21.53 0.92
CA GLU A 569 27.78 -22.60 1.83
C GLU A 569 26.32 -22.51 2.27
N GLU A 570 25.89 -21.33 2.69
CA GLU A 570 24.53 -21.11 3.15
C GLU A 570 23.50 -21.34 2.02
N SER A 571 23.81 -20.91 0.80
CA SER A 571 22.94 -21.11 -0.37
C SER A 571 22.73 -22.59 -0.69
N LEU A 572 23.79 -23.41 -0.62
CA LEU A 572 23.68 -24.85 -0.83
C LEU A 572 22.86 -25.55 0.26
N LYS A 573 22.96 -25.09 1.52
CA LYS A 573 22.11 -25.57 2.62
C LYS A 573 20.65 -25.22 2.40
N VAL A 574 20.35 -24.00 1.96
CA VAL A 574 18.96 -23.58 1.65
C VAL A 574 18.37 -24.45 0.55
N GLU A 575 19.10 -24.62 -0.55
CA GLU A 575 18.64 -25.43 -1.69
C GLU A 575 18.38 -26.89 -1.26
N SER A 576 19.33 -27.50 -0.57
CA SER A 576 19.20 -28.86 -0.05
C SER A 576 18.00 -29.02 0.88
N ALA A 577 17.82 -28.10 1.83
CA ALA A 577 16.71 -28.13 2.77
C ALA A 577 15.35 -28.02 2.06
N ILE A 578 15.21 -27.06 1.12
CA ILE A 578 13.98 -26.88 0.35
C ILE A 578 13.64 -28.14 -0.43
N LYS A 579 14.56 -28.68 -1.22
CA LYS A 579 14.35 -29.89 -2.01
C LYS A 579 13.92 -31.08 -1.15
N ARG A 580 14.56 -31.25 0.01
CA ARG A 580 14.22 -32.31 0.97
C ARG A 580 12.85 -32.14 1.60
N ILE A 581 12.43 -30.90 1.93
CA ILE A 581 11.13 -30.62 2.54
C ILE A 581 10.01 -30.76 1.52
N THR A 582 10.16 -30.16 0.33
CA THR A 582 9.13 -30.10 -0.70
C THR A 582 9.07 -31.34 -1.58
N LEU A 583 10.06 -32.24 -1.51
CA LEU A 583 10.24 -33.41 -2.39
C LEU A 583 10.47 -33.02 -3.88
N SER A 584 10.97 -31.82 -4.14
CA SER A 584 11.32 -31.36 -5.46
C SER A 584 12.71 -31.86 -5.89
N LYS A 585 12.92 -32.06 -7.19
CA LYS A 585 14.23 -32.40 -7.76
C LYS A 585 15.09 -31.15 -7.98
N GLU A 586 14.44 -30.08 -8.41
CA GLU A 586 15.07 -28.79 -8.71
C GLU A 586 14.27 -27.65 -8.05
N LEU A 587 14.88 -26.49 -7.93
CA LEU A 587 14.15 -25.29 -7.49
C LEU A 587 13.06 -24.94 -8.49
N LEU A 588 11.94 -24.44 -7.97
CA LEU A 588 10.77 -23.99 -8.74
C LEU A 588 10.07 -25.11 -9.55
N ASP A 589 10.24 -26.38 -9.22
CA ASP A 589 9.50 -27.46 -9.89
C ASP A 589 7.98 -27.30 -9.78
N SER A 590 7.50 -26.69 -8.70
CA SER A 590 6.10 -26.34 -8.48
C SER A 590 5.64 -25.10 -9.27
N ASN A 591 6.58 -24.29 -9.80
CA ASN A 591 6.30 -23.04 -10.52
C ASN A 591 7.06 -22.96 -11.85
N LYS A 592 6.65 -23.81 -12.80
CA LYS A 592 7.30 -23.92 -14.12
C LYS A 592 7.30 -22.60 -14.91
N ILE A 593 6.27 -21.76 -14.73
CA ILE A 593 6.21 -20.46 -15.41
C ILE A 593 7.36 -19.57 -14.96
N LEU A 594 7.53 -19.42 -13.64
CA LEU A 594 8.62 -18.63 -13.10
C LEU A 594 9.98 -19.23 -13.47
N LYS A 595 10.14 -20.55 -13.39
CA LYS A 595 11.37 -21.25 -13.78
C LYS A 595 11.78 -20.92 -15.22
N ASN A 596 10.84 -21.02 -16.15
CA ASN A 596 11.09 -20.71 -17.57
C ASN A 596 11.38 -19.21 -17.77
N THR A 597 10.63 -18.33 -17.08
CA THR A 597 10.85 -16.88 -17.16
C THR A 597 12.24 -16.50 -16.67
N LEU A 598 12.72 -17.10 -15.57
CA LEU A 598 14.08 -16.86 -15.08
C LEU A 598 15.14 -17.35 -16.07
N ALA A 599 14.98 -18.54 -16.65
CA ALA A 599 15.92 -19.06 -17.65
C ALA A 599 16.06 -18.13 -18.86
N ILE A 600 14.93 -17.59 -19.37
CA ILE A 600 14.95 -16.61 -20.47
C ILE A 600 15.63 -15.30 -20.01
N ARG A 601 15.25 -14.78 -18.86
CA ARG A 601 15.81 -13.54 -18.30
C ARG A 601 17.32 -13.61 -18.14
N ASP A 602 17.83 -14.73 -17.64
CA ASP A 602 19.24 -14.89 -17.31
C ASP A 602 20.11 -14.85 -18.57
N THR A 603 19.60 -15.29 -19.74
CA THR A 603 20.32 -15.15 -21.02
C THR A 603 20.63 -13.69 -21.38
N TYR A 604 19.85 -12.73 -20.90
CA TYR A 604 20.07 -11.29 -21.13
C TYR A 604 20.85 -10.64 -19.98
N LEU A 605 20.61 -11.07 -18.72
CA LEU A 605 21.21 -10.45 -17.54
C LEU A 605 22.66 -10.91 -17.30
N ASP A 606 23.00 -12.16 -17.65
CA ASP A 606 24.33 -12.69 -17.38
C ASP A 606 25.43 -11.91 -18.13
N PRO A 607 25.33 -11.63 -19.44
CA PRO A 607 26.30 -10.77 -20.12
C PRO A 607 26.40 -9.37 -19.52
N LEU A 608 25.25 -8.75 -19.15
CA LEU A 608 25.25 -7.42 -18.54
C LEU A 608 25.93 -7.43 -17.17
N SER A 609 25.71 -8.48 -16.37
CA SER A 609 26.35 -8.62 -15.07
C SER A 609 27.87 -8.76 -15.22
N LEU A 610 28.36 -9.50 -16.22
CA LEU A 610 29.81 -9.65 -16.48
C LEU A 610 30.46 -8.35 -16.98
N ILE A 611 29.75 -7.57 -17.79
CA ILE A 611 30.23 -6.28 -18.32
C ILE A 611 30.28 -5.21 -17.21
N GLN A 612 29.47 -5.34 -16.16
CA GLN A 612 29.41 -4.39 -15.06
C GLN A 612 30.68 -4.37 -14.18
N VAL A 613 31.46 -5.45 -14.14
CA VAL A 613 32.76 -5.56 -13.47
C VAL A 613 33.88 -4.99 -14.33
#